data_8058dcf81398595daf152db31568f0fe
#
_entry.id   8058dcf81398595daf152db31568f0fe
#
_cell.length_a   1.000
_cell.length_b   1.000
_cell.length_c   1.000
_cell.angle_alpha   90.00
_cell.angle_beta   90.00
_cell.angle_gamma   90.00
#
_symmetry.space_group_name_H-M   'P 1'
#
loop_
_entity.id
_entity.type
_entity.pdbx_description
1 polymer ?
#
loop_
_entity_poly.entity_id
_entity_poly.type
_entity_poly.pdbx_seq_one_letter_code
_entity_poly.pdbx_strand_id
1 'polypeptide(L)'
;IGAIGGIEGIFAASLDGKENKLVVREVSSMAYASGHLLFVREGTLMAQGFNPKRLEVTGDAFPIAEQVQFDLGFSLAAFSVSENGVLAYHAGGALQSFSKLFWFDRTGKELGVLGDPVTYYELRISPDGQKVVVDLFDSASRNIDLWIYEVSRGLRTRFTFDPAFDRWPVWASD
;
A
#
# COMPACT_ATOMS: atom_id res chain seq x y z
N ILE A 1 -4.52 -5.41 9.52
CA ILE A 1 -5.35 -4.24 9.14
C ILE A 1 -6.64 -4.81 8.58
N GLY A 2 -7.75 -4.33 9.04
CA GLY A 2 -9.06 -4.83 8.62
C GLY A 2 -10.12 -3.74 8.73
N ALA A 3 -11.22 -3.92 8.02
CA ALA A 3 -12.44 -3.17 8.21
C ALA A 3 -13.50 -4.08 8.82
N ILE A 4 -14.07 -3.68 9.94
CA ILE A 4 -15.19 -4.39 10.58
C ILE A 4 -16.35 -3.41 10.68
N GLY A 5 -17.46 -3.73 10.04
CA GLY A 5 -18.63 -2.85 10.02
C GLY A 5 -18.36 -1.46 9.41
N GLY A 6 -17.44 -1.36 8.42
CA GLY A 6 -17.03 -0.10 7.78
C GLY A 6 -16.06 0.76 8.60
N ILE A 7 -15.53 0.26 9.72
CA ILE A 7 -14.51 0.94 10.51
C ILE A 7 -13.15 0.34 10.15
N GLU A 8 -12.26 1.16 9.59
CA GLU A 8 -10.87 0.80 9.34
C GLU A 8 -9.99 1.08 10.56
N GLY A 9 -9.01 0.20 10.80
CA GLY A 9 -8.08 0.37 11.90
C GLY A 9 -7.28 -0.87 12.27
N ILE A 10 -6.54 -0.76 13.34
CA ILE A 10 -5.81 -1.86 13.98
C ILE A 10 -6.71 -2.49 15.02
N PHE A 11 -7.00 -3.76 14.83
CA PHE A 11 -7.82 -4.55 15.76
C PHE A 11 -6.94 -5.54 16.51
N ALA A 12 -7.27 -5.77 17.76
CA ALA A 12 -6.75 -6.88 18.55
C ALA A 12 -7.86 -7.91 18.77
N ALA A 13 -7.53 -9.18 18.56
CA ALA A 13 -8.47 -10.27 18.75
C ALA A 13 -7.83 -11.38 19.59
N SER A 14 -8.65 -12.11 20.34
CA SER A 14 -8.21 -13.34 21.01
C SER A 14 -8.07 -14.48 19.98
N LEU A 15 -7.12 -15.39 20.21
CA LEU A 15 -6.89 -16.52 19.29
C LEU A 15 -8.08 -17.51 19.23
N ASP A 16 -8.93 -17.51 20.25
CA ASP A 16 -10.16 -18.30 20.27
C ASP A 16 -11.34 -17.60 19.58
N GLY A 17 -11.12 -16.41 19.02
CA GLY A 17 -12.10 -15.63 18.26
C GLY A 17 -13.22 -14.99 19.09
N LYS A 18 -13.19 -15.07 20.42
CA LYS A 18 -14.26 -14.56 21.28
C LYS A 18 -14.20 -13.05 21.51
N GLU A 19 -13.01 -12.48 21.42
CA GLU A 19 -12.80 -11.05 21.61
C GLU A 19 -12.23 -10.44 20.35
N ASN A 20 -12.77 -9.30 19.95
CA ASN A 20 -12.29 -8.48 18.84
C ASN A 20 -12.57 -7.02 19.17
N LYS A 21 -11.53 -6.22 19.25
CA LYS A 21 -11.61 -4.83 19.67
C LYS A 21 -10.78 -3.92 18.78
N LEU A 22 -11.35 -2.82 18.32
CA LEU A 22 -10.61 -1.74 17.69
C LEU A 22 -9.68 -1.11 18.74
N VAL A 23 -8.39 -1.08 18.43
CA VAL A 23 -7.35 -0.58 19.33
C VAL A 23 -6.87 0.80 18.91
N VAL A 24 -6.57 0.97 17.61
CA VAL A 24 -6.10 2.24 17.04
C VAL A 24 -6.80 2.48 15.71
N ARG A 25 -7.25 3.72 15.48
CA ARG A 25 -7.88 4.16 14.22
C ARG A 25 -6.83 4.60 13.19
N GLU A 26 -5.91 3.70 12.89
CA GLU A 26 -4.88 3.94 11.87
C GLU A 26 -4.82 2.75 10.90
N VAL A 27 -4.62 3.06 9.64
CA VAL A 27 -4.48 2.06 8.57
C VAL A 27 -2.99 1.92 8.23
N SER A 28 -2.27 1.15 9.03
CA SER A 28 -0.86 0.85 8.80
C SER A 28 -0.51 -0.54 9.30
N SER A 29 0.59 -1.11 8.82
CA SER A 29 1.19 -2.27 9.49
C SER A 29 1.52 -1.92 10.94
N MET A 30 1.45 -2.91 11.80
CA MET A 30 1.68 -2.73 13.23
C MET A 30 2.61 -3.82 13.75
N ALA A 31 3.31 -3.50 14.83
CA ALA A 31 4.06 -4.47 15.62
C ALA A 31 3.81 -4.23 17.12
N TYR A 32 3.99 -5.28 17.91
CA TYR A 32 3.96 -5.19 19.37
C TYR A 32 5.33 -5.57 19.91
N ALA A 33 5.92 -4.70 20.70
CA ALA A 33 7.19 -4.95 21.36
C ALA A 33 7.30 -4.14 22.66
N SER A 34 7.94 -4.70 23.67
CA SER A 34 8.26 -4.02 24.94
C SER A 34 7.07 -3.27 25.57
N GLY A 35 5.85 -3.86 25.48
CA GLY A 35 4.63 -3.25 26.06
C GLY A 35 4.01 -2.13 25.23
N HIS A 36 4.46 -1.92 23.99
CA HIS A 36 3.97 -0.88 23.09
C HIS A 36 3.47 -1.45 21.78
N LEU A 37 2.44 -0.82 21.23
CA LEU A 37 2.08 -0.94 19.82
C LEU A 37 2.85 0.11 19.02
N LEU A 38 3.46 -0.34 17.92
CA LEU A 38 4.13 0.50 16.95
C LEU A 38 3.27 0.53 15.68
N PHE A 39 3.03 1.71 15.14
CA PHE A 39 2.25 1.94 13.92
C PHE A 39 2.69 3.24 13.24
N VAL A 40 2.39 3.39 11.94
CA VAL A 40 2.72 4.64 11.23
C VAL A 40 1.50 5.54 11.13
N ARG A 41 1.68 6.81 11.45
CA ARG A 41 0.74 7.91 11.29
C ARG A 41 1.41 9.02 10.50
N GLU A 42 0.87 9.35 9.33
CA GLU A 42 1.38 10.43 8.46
C GLU A 42 2.90 10.35 8.21
N GLY A 43 3.43 9.13 7.95
CA GLY A 43 4.86 8.90 7.70
C GLY A 43 5.74 8.89 8.94
N THR A 44 5.17 9.07 10.12
CA THR A 44 5.87 9.00 11.41
C THR A 44 5.57 7.68 12.11
N LEU A 45 6.60 6.94 12.50
CA LEU A 45 6.45 5.76 13.34
C LEU A 45 6.15 6.21 14.76
N MET A 46 5.01 5.79 15.26
CA MET A 46 4.51 6.08 16.60
C MET A 46 4.64 4.85 17.49
N ALA A 47 4.84 5.06 18.77
CA ALA A 47 4.68 4.04 19.80
C ALA A 47 3.61 4.48 20.79
N GLN A 48 2.76 3.53 21.19
CA GLN A 48 1.76 3.76 22.24
C GLN A 48 1.71 2.57 23.18
N GLY A 49 1.66 2.83 24.47
CA GLY A 49 1.54 1.77 25.47
C GLY A 49 0.32 0.89 25.19
N PHE A 50 0.46 -0.43 25.39
CA PHE A 50 -0.62 -1.38 25.14
C PHE A 50 -0.70 -2.43 26.23
N ASN A 51 -1.92 -2.63 26.73
CA ASN A 51 -2.23 -3.68 27.69
C ASN A 51 -2.84 -4.88 26.97
N PRO A 52 -2.09 -5.99 26.73
CA PRO A 52 -2.59 -7.14 25.99
C PRO A 52 -3.68 -7.92 26.74
N LYS A 53 -3.80 -7.78 28.07
CA LYS A 53 -4.86 -8.44 28.84
C LYS A 53 -6.21 -7.74 28.72
N ARG A 54 -6.20 -6.43 28.47
CA ARG A 54 -7.42 -5.61 28.33
C ARG A 54 -7.71 -5.26 26.86
N LEU A 55 -6.76 -5.55 25.96
CA LEU A 55 -6.78 -5.14 24.56
C LEU A 55 -7.01 -3.62 24.44
N GLU A 56 -6.25 -2.84 25.19
CA GLU A 56 -6.41 -1.38 25.26
C GLU A 56 -5.07 -0.69 25.17
N VAL A 57 -5.04 0.43 24.43
CA VAL A 57 -3.91 1.37 24.50
C VAL A 57 -3.91 2.11 25.81
N THR A 58 -2.72 2.49 26.27
CA THR A 58 -2.50 3.25 27.51
C THR A 58 -1.63 4.45 27.21
N GLY A 59 -2.00 5.59 27.78
CA GLY A 59 -1.31 6.86 27.54
C GLY A 59 -1.45 7.36 26.10
N ASP A 60 -0.71 8.42 25.80
CA ASP A 60 -0.68 9.02 24.46
C ASP A 60 0.35 8.34 23.56
N ALA A 61 0.07 8.35 22.26
CA ALA A 61 1.06 7.92 21.28
C ALA A 61 2.17 8.98 21.17
N PHE A 62 3.41 8.54 21.09
CA PHE A 62 4.58 9.40 20.91
C PHE A 62 5.41 8.98 19.69
N PRO A 63 6.05 9.94 18.99
CA PRO A 63 6.86 9.64 17.82
C PRO A 63 8.20 9.01 18.22
N ILE A 64 8.66 8.02 17.43
CA ILE A 64 9.97 7.36 17.60
C ILE A 64 10.86 7.45 16.35
N ALA A 65 10.29 7.58 15.16
CA ALA A 65 11.06 7.80 13.93
C ALA A 65 10.20 8.56 12.90
N GLU A 66 10.80 9.55 12.26
CA GLU A 66 10.16 10.33 11.20
C GLU A 66 10.53 9.78 9.82
N GLN A 67 9.73 10.12 8.81
CA GLN A 67 9.95 9.76 7.40
C GLN A 67 10.12 8.25 7.18
N VAL A 68 9.42 7.43 7.97
CA VAL A 68 9.41 5.99 7.75
C VAL A 68 8.70 5.70 6.43
N GLN A 69 9.36 4.90 5.60
CA GLN A 69 8.81 4.51 4.32
C GLN A 69 7.47 3.79 4.50
N PHE A 70 6.45 4.28 3.80
CA PHE A 70 5.09 3.78 3.88
C PHE A 70 4.49 3.61 2.49
N ASP A 71 4.01 2.42 2.17
CA ASP A 71 3.28 2.13 0.95
C ASP A 71 1.78 2.34 1.19
N LEU A 72 1.23 3.39 0.55
CA LEU A 72 -0.18 3.74 0.69
C LEU A 72 -1.13 2.71 0.08
N GLY A 73 -0.71 2.02 -1.00
CA GLY A 73 -1.54 1.05 -1.69
C GLY A 73 -1.73 -0.26 -0.93
N PHE A 74 -0.73 -0.64 -0.13
CA PHE A 74 -0.76 -1.85 0.69
C PHE A 74 -0.89 -1.56 2.19
N SER A 75 -0.86 -0.30 2.59
CA SER A 75 -0.84 0.11 4.00
C SER A 75 0.33 -0.52 4.79
N LEU A 76 1.47 -0.69 4.11
CA LEU A 76 2.65 -1.33 4.67
C LEU A 76 3.71 -0.29 5.03
N ALA A 77 4.18 -0.34 6.27
CA ALA A 77 5.31 0.43 6.73
C ALA A 77 6.58 -0.43 6.78
N ALA A 78 7.67 0.12 6.29
CA ALA A 78 8.96 -0.57 6.24
C ALA A 78 9.69 -0.45 7.57
N PHE A 79 9.21 -1.18 8.57
CA PHE A 79 9.90 -1.32 9.85
C PHE A 79 9.74 -2.72 10.43
N SER A 80 10.66 -3.08 11.29
CA SER A 80 10.61 -4.30 12.10
C SER A 80 11.16 -4.01 13.49
N VAL A 81 10.60 -4.65 14.49
CA VAL A 81 11.03 -4.52 15.88
C VAL A 81 11.19 -5.90 16.52
N SER A 82 12.26 -6.09 17.26
CA SER A 82 12.47 -7.32 18.04
C SER A 82 11.77 -7.23 19.40
N GLU A 83 11.52 -8.38 20.03
CA GLU A 83 10.91 -8.43 21.36
C GLU A 83 11.71 -7.65 22.44
N ASN A 84 13.03 -7.57 22.29
CA ASN A 84 13.91 -6.82 23.19
C ASN A 84 14.04 -5.33 22.83
N GLY A 85 13.22 -4.82 21.87
CA GLY A 85 13.10 -3.40 21.56
C GLY A 85 14.12 -2.85 20.54
N VAL A 86 14.87 -3.69 19.83
CA VAL A 86 15.69 -3.24 18.70
C VAL A 86 14.77 -2.92 17.52
N LEU A 87 14.81 -1.69 17.02
CA LEU A 87 14.05 -1.21 15.90
C LEU A 87 14.93 -1.08 14.65
N ALA A 88 14.48 -1.63 13.54
CA ALA A 88 15.01 -1.37 12.20
C ALA A 88 13.91 -0.76 11.33
N TYR A 89 14.21 0.28 10.58
CA TYR A 89 13.27 0.89 9.65
C TYR A 89 13.98 1.45 8.43
N HIS A 90 13.23 1.59 7.34
CA HIS A 90 13.71 2.27 6.14
C HIS A 90 13.22 3.72 6.17
N ALA A 91 14.18 4.67 6.15
CA ALA A 91 13.87 6.08 6.02
C ALA A 91 13.70 6.44 4.54
N GLY A 92 12.66 7.21 4.20
CA GLY A 92 12.37 7.57 2.80
C GLY A 92 10.99 8.21 2.60
N GLY A 93 10.19 8.33 3.67
CA GLY A 93 8.83 8.87 3.59
C GLY A 93 7.85 7.97 2.84
N ALA A 94 6.71 8.52 2.44
CA ALA A 94 5.74 7.78 1.64
C ALA A 94 6.38 7.36 0.32
N LEU A 95 6.38 6.06 0.03
CA LEU A 95 6.73 5.57 -1.30
C LEU A 95 5.66 6.04 -2.28
N GLN A 96 5.96 7.14 -2.94
CA GLN A 96 5.56 7.28 -4.32
C GLN A 96 6.67 6.63 -5.15
N SER A 97 6.64 5.33 -5.25
CA SER A 97 7.51 4.60 -6.17
C SER A 97 7.03 4.88 -7.59
N PHE A 98 7.41 6.04 -8.11
CA PHE A 98 7.19 6.30 -9.52
C PHE A 98 7.97 5.28 -10.33
N SER A 99 7.27 4.37 -10.96
CA SER A 99 7.80 3.43 -11.93
C SER A 99 7.65 4.03 -13.33
N LYS A 100 8.50 3.62 -14.25
CA LYS A 100 8.36 3.90 -15.68
C LYS A 100 8.13 2.59 -16.41
N LEU A 101 7.29 2.61 -17.43
CA LEU A 101 7.12 1.48 -18.31
C LEU A 101 8.04 1.64 -19.53
N PHE A 102 8.83 0.62 -19.80
CA PHE A 102 9.76 0.61 -20.93
C PHE A 102 9.39 -0.51 -21.91
N TRP A 103 9.55 -0.22 -23.17
CA TRP A 103 9.50 -1.24 -24.24
C TRP A 103 10.88 -1.78 -24.50
N PHE A 104 10.99 -3.08 -24.58
CA PHE A 104 12.20 -3.78 -25.00
C PHE A 104 11.88 -4.74 -26.15
N ASP A 105 12.80 -4.90 -27.08
CA ASP A 105 12.73 -6.00 -28.03
C ASP A 105 13.18 -7.33 -27.39
N ARG A 106 13.07 -8.41 -28.15
CA ARG A 106 13.44 -9.74 -27.64
C ARG A 106 14.96 -9.93 -27.43
N THR A 107 15.78 -8.99 -27.86
CA THR A 107 17.23 -8.98 -27.61
C THR A 107 17.59 -8.21 -26.35
N GLY A 108 16.61 -7.57 -25.69
CA GLY A 108 16.80 -6.74 -24.52
C GLY A 108 17.17 -5.28 -24.83
N LYS A 109 17.08 -4.86 -26.10
CA LYS A 109 17.30 -3.47 -26.49
C LYS A 109 16.07 -2.62 -26.14
N GLU A 110 16.29 -1.50 -25.46
CA GLU A 110 15.25 -0.53 -25.15
C GLU A 110 14.74 0.14 -26.45
N LEU A 111 13.42 0.16 -26.60
CA LEU A 111 12.71 0.76 -27.73
C LEU A 111 12.05 2.08 -27.38
N GLY A 112 11.81 2.35 -26.10
CA GLY A 112 11.20 3.58 -25.63
C GLY A 112 10.44 3.46 -24.33
N VAL A 113 9.78 4.54 -23.92
CA VAL A 113 9.01 4.66 -22.69
C VAL A 113 7.51 4.75 -23.02
N LEU A 114 6.68 4.11 -22.22
CA LEU A 114 5.23 4.23 -22.30
C LEU A 114 4.70 5.05 -21.12
N GLY A 115 4.13 6.21 -21.43
CA GLY A 115 3.48 7.09 -20.45
C GLY A 115 4.42 7.78 -19.48
N ASP A 116 3.82 8.45 -18.49
CA ASP A 116 4.54 9.19 -17.46
C ASP A 116 4.92 8.31 -16.27
N PRO A 117 5.92 8.72 -15.46
CA PRO A 117 6.23 8.04 -14.22
C PRO A 117 5.05 8.14 -13.24
N VAL A 118 4.48 7.00 -12.86
CA VAL A 118 3.43 6.88 -11.83
C VAL A 118 3.63 5.58 -11.02
N THR A 119 2.88 5.37 -9.97
CA THR A 119 2.91 4.11 -9.22
C THR A 119 2.06 3.08 -9.95
N TYR A 120 2.72 2.20 -10.72
CA TYR A 120 2.09 1.03 -11.35
C TYR A 120 2.24 -0.19 -10.45
N TYR A 121 1.22 -1.07 -10.43
CA TYR A 121 1.30 -2.35 -9.72
C TYR A 121 1.34 -3.52 -10.70
N GLU A 122 0.37 -3.60 -11.61
CA GLU A 122 0.27 -4.65 -12.61
C GLU A 122 0.11 -4.06 -13.99
N LEU A 123 0.49 -4.84 -15.00
CA LEU A 123 0.26 -4.49 -16.40
C LEU A 123 -0.04 -5.76 -17.23
N ARG A 124 -0.86 -5.60 -18.26
CA ARG A 124 -1.15 -6.65 -19.25
C ARG A 124 -1.25 -6.04 -20.62
N ILE A 125 -0.53 -6.64 -21.57
CA ILE A 125 -0.61 -6.28 -22.99
C ILE A 125 -1.80 -7.01 -23.60
N SER A 126 -2.60 -6.32 -24.41
CA SER A 126 -3.70 -6.94 -25.17
C SER A 126 -3.18 -8.00 -26.15
N PRO A 127 -3.98 -9.02 -26.51
CA PRO A 127 -3.56 -10.09 -27.42
C PRO A 127 -3.08 -9.57 -28.78
N ASP A 128 -3.62 -8.48 -29.27
CA ASP A 128 -3.23 -7.80 -30.52
C ASP A 128 -2.00 -6.88 -30.36
N GLY A 129 -1.50 -6.69 -29.13
CA GLY A 129 -0.35 -5.83 -28.83
C GLY A 129 -0.62 -4.34 -28.98
N GLN A 130 -1.87 -3.90 -29.19
CA GLN A 130 -2.18 -2.49 -29.46
C GLN A 130 -2.47 -1.69 -28.19
N LYS A 131 -2.80 -2.36 -27.09
CA LYS A 131 -3.16 -1.73 -25.82
C LYS A 131 -2.38 -2.33 -24.66
N VAL A 132 -2.18 -1.51 -23.62
CA VAL A 132 -1.69 -1.98 -22.33
C VAL A 132 -2.68 -1.51 -21.27
N VAL A 133 -3.25 -2.43 -20.53
CA VAL A 133 -4.00 -2.10 -19.32
C VAL A 133 -3.06 -2.15 -18.12
N VAL A 134 -3.19 -1.16 -17.26
CA VAL A 134 -2.42 -1.06 -16.02
C VAL A 134 -3.37 -0.77 -14.85
N ASP A 135 -3.06 -1.27 -13.67
CA ASP A 135 -3.60 -0.72 -12.44
C ASP A 135 -2.57 0.26 -11.86
N LEU A 136 -3.00 1.47 -11.61
CA LEU A 136 -2.15 2.51 -11.06
C LEU A 136 -2.82 3.25 -9.91
N PHE A 137 -2.00 3.71 -8.97
CA PHE A 137 -2.46 4.55 -7.87
C PHE A 137 -2.52 6.00 -8.31
N ASP A 138 -3.71 6.59 -8.22
CA ASP A 138 -3.92 8.02 -8.39
C ASP A 138 -3.91 8.71 -7.03
N SER A 139 -2.90 9.54 -6.80
CA SER A 139 -2.72 10.27 -5.54
C SER A 139 -3.82 11.30 -5.27
N ALA A 140 -4.49 11.81 -6.30
CA ALA A 140 -5.55 12.80 -6.15
C ALA A 140 -6.85 12.17 -5.62
N SER A 141 -7.24 11.02 -6.18
CA SER A 141 -8.41 10.26 -5.72
C SER A 141 -8.08 9.30 -4.57
N ARG A 142 -6.79 9.02 -4.31
CA ARG A 142 -6.29 7.99 -3.38
C ARG A 142 -6.89 6.62 -3.70
N ASN A 143 -7.08 6.33 -4.98
CA ASN A 143 -7.67 5.10 -5.48
C ASN A 143 -6.72 4.38 -6.44
N ILE A 144 -6.94 3.09 -6.61
CA ILE A 144 -6.28 2.26 -7.63
C ILE A 144 -7.33 1.91 -8.65
N ASP A 145 -7.11 2.36 -9.89
CA ASP A 145 -8.02 2.14 -11.00
C ASP A 145 -7.30 1.50 -12.18
N LEU A 146 -8.08 0.92 -13.07
CA LEU A 146 -7.58 0.44 -14.35
C LEU A 146 -7.52 1.58 -15.37
N TRP A 147 -6.38 1.66 -16.05
CA TRP A 147 -6.13 2.60 -17.12
C TRP A 147 -5.64 1.86 -18.35
N ILE A 148 -6.05 2.33 -19.51
CA ILE A 148 -5.66 1.74 -20.81
C ILE A 148 -4.78 2.71 -21.57
N TYR A 149 -3.60 2.26 -21.95
CA TYR A 149 -2.73 2.93 -22.90
C TYR A 149 -2.97 2.43 -24.32
N GLU A 150 -3.06 3.33 -25.28
CA GLU A 150 -2.92 3.05 -26.71
C GLU A 150 -1.43 3.06 -27.05
N VAL A 151 -0.87 1.89 -27.42
CA VAL A 151 0.58 1.74 -27.64
C VAL A 151 1.11 2.69 -28.71
N SER A 152 0.38 2.83 -29.83
CA SER A 152 0.80 3.67 -30.97
C SER A 152 0.85 5.16 -30.66
N ARG A 153 0.09 5.64 -29.66
CA ARG A 153 -0.05 7.06 -29.34
C ARG A 153 0.49 7.44 -27.97
N GLY A 154 0.76 6.44 -27.11
CA GLY A 154 1.18 6.64 -25.72
C GLY A 154 0.12 7.33 -24.84
N LEU A 155 -1.12 7.46 -25.33
CA LEU A 155 -2.20 8.09 -24.60
C LEU A 155 -2.86 7.12 -23.64
N ARG A 156 -3.11 7.55 -22.42
CA ARG A 156 -3.86 6.75 -21.45
C ARG A 156 -5.25 7.30 -21.18
N THR A 157 -6.20 6.40 -20.97
CA THR A 157 -7.56 6.72 -20.59
C THR A 157 -7.95 5.90 -19.37
N ARG A 158 -8.54 6.53 -18.36
CA ARG A 158 -9.09 5.82 -17.20
C ARG A 158 -10.24 4.94 -17.65
N PHE A 159 -10.23 3.69 -17.23
CA PHE A 159 -11.19 2.68 -17.64
C PHE A 159 -12.23 2.38 -16.55
N THR A 160 -11.80 2.33 -15.28
CA THR A 160 -12.72 2.09 -14.16
C THR A 160 -12.83 3.34 -13.28
N PHE A 161 -13.98 3.48 -12.59
CA PHE A 161 -14.35 4.67 -11.84
C PHE A 161 -15.02 4.34 -10.50
N ASP A 162 -15.00 3.07 -10.09
CA ASP A 162 -15.56 2.64 -8.82
C ASP A 162 -14.74 3.21 -7.65
N PRO A 163 -15.32 3.57 -6.50
CA PRO A 163 -14.57 4.02 -5.33
C PRO A 163 -13.75 2.90 -4.67
N ALA A 164 -14.00 1.63 -4.99
CA ALA A 164 -13.16 0.51 -4.57
C ALA A 164 -11.89 0.40 -5.43
N PHE A 165 -10.89 -0.34 -4.95
CA PHE A 165 -9.67 -0.61 -5.71
C PHE A 165 -9.95 -1.62 -6.82
N ASP A 166 -9.74 -1.20 -8.06
CA ASP A 166 -9.80 -2.04 -9.25
C ASP A 166 -8.39 -2.48 -9.64
N ARG A 167 -8.12 -3.78 -9.56
CA ARG A 167 -6.79 -4.36 -9.71
C ARG A 167 -6.80 -5.66 -10.52
N TRP A 168 -5.61 -6.11 -10.90
CA TRP A 168 -5.34 -7.39 -11.57
C TRP A 168 -6.13 -7.57 -12.88
N PRO A 169 -5.93 -6.68 -13.86
CA PRO A 169 -6.63 -6.75 -15.13
C PRO A 169 -6.29 -8.01 -15.91
N VAL A 170 -7.27 -8.53 -16.63
CA VAL A 170 -7.12 -9.67 -17.55
C VAL A 170 -7.81 -9.35 -18.86
N TRP A 171 -7.14 -9.60 -19.97
CA TRP A 171 -7.76 -9.52 -21.30
C TRP A 171 -8.53 -10.79 -21.62
N ALA A 172 -9.68 -10.64 -22.28
CA ALA A 172 -10.34 -11.77 -22.91
C ALA A 172 -9.52 -12.25 -24.13
N SER A 173 -9.65 -13.51 -24.46
CA SER A 173 -8.88 -14.18 -25.54
C SER A 173 -9.63 -14.23 -26.86
N ASP A 174 -10.48 -13.31 -27.16
CA ASP A 174 -11.27 -13.27 -28.41
C ASP A 174 -10.49 -12.69 -29.59
#